data_fcc9c488e88c207b5777faf412ee5e0e
#
_entry.id   fcc9c488e88c207b5777faf412ee5e0e
#
_cell.length_a   1.000
_cell.length_b   1.000
_cell.length_c   1.000
_cell.angle_alpha   90.00
_cell.angle_beta   90.00
_cell.angle_gamma   90.00
#
_symmetry.space_group_name_H-M   'P 1'
#
loop_
_entity.id
_entity.type
_entity.pdbx_description
1 polymer ?
#
loop_
_entity_poly.entity_id
_entity_poly.type
_entity_poly.pdbx_seq_one_letter_code
_entity_poly.pdbx_strand_id
1 'polypeptide(L)'
;MTLPNFLAIIFKKKLFSRIYSFLFGRLKYCTYICTMFNQLKQINMNTIKRKPLLSTNNAKTIKGEKLGYMTYILYMSPFNLNSKGINVCSHASKGCADACLVGSGFGGMYTSVMQGRVNKTEYFLTSRVEFLNQLHSEIEKAVAKNKDKAIVTFRLNGTSDLPFEKYKVFDNNTKNIFEMFPDVQFYDYTKNYLRFDKVLPSNYHLTFSRSETNEVKAMELLKRGYNVAMVFDKLPSTYNGYEVINADNDDLRFLDKQGVICG
;
A
#
# COMPACT_ATOMS: atom_id res chain seq x y z
N MET A 1 25.25 20.04 16.27
CA MET A 1 26.02 18.83 16.60
C MET A 1 27.30 19.29 17.30
N THR A 2 27.51 18.89 18.54
CA THR A 2 28.67 19.31 19.33
C THR A 2 29.89 18.48 18.96
N LEU A 3 31.05 19.09 18.94
CA LEU A 3 32.38 18.50 18.62
C LEU A 3 32.64 17.11 19.23
N PRO A 4 32.18 16.76 20.45
CA PRO A 4 32.38 15.46 21.04
C PRO A 4 31.75 14.29 20.28
N ASN A 5 30.59 14.52 19.61
CA ASN A 5 29.90 13.49 18.85
C ASN A 5 30.56 13.14 17.51
N PHE A 6 31.28 14.12 16.92
CA PHE A 6 32.01 13.90 15.66
C PHE A 6 33.29 13.08 15.87
N LEU A 7 34.01 13.35 16.96
CA LEU A 7 35.20 12.57 17.34
C LEU A 7 34.85 11.13 17.73
N ALA A 8 33.75 10.90 18.41
CA ALA A 8 33.28 9.56 18.76
C ALA A 8 32.93 8.70 17.51
N ILE A 9 32.42 9.33 16.46
CA ILE A 9 32.10 8.64 15.19
C ILE A 9 33.40 8.30 14.42
N ILE A 10 34.38 9.20 14.42
CA ILE A 10 35.67 8.97 13.74
C ILE A 10 36.52 7.91 14.49
N PHE A 11 36.52 7.92 15.82
CA PHE A 11 37.20 6.90 16.63
C PHE A 11 36.56 5.51 16.45
N LYS A 12 35.23 5.43 16.39
CA LYS A 12 34.52 4.17 16.09
C LYS A 12 34.84 3.65 14.69
N LYS A 13 34.94 4.52 13.67
CA LYS A 13 35.29 4.11 12.29
C LYS A 13 36.77 3.64 12.19
N LYS A 14 37.70 4.30 12.85
CA LYS A 14 39.14 3.90 12.87
C LYS A 14 39.40 2.60 13.66
N LEU A 15 38.69 2.41 14.77
CA LEU A 15 38.75 1.18 15.53
C LEU A 15 38.13 0.01 14.73
N PHE A 16 37.04 0.26 14.03
CA PHE A 16 36.37 -0.72 13.17
C PHE A 16 37.25 -1.17 12.00
N SER A 17 37.95 -0.24 11.34
CA SER A 17 38.87 -0.54 10.24
C SER A 17 40.08 -1.40 10.71
N ARG A 18 40.61 -1.15 11.90
CA ARG A 18 41.72 -1.95 12.45
C ARG A 18 41.27 -3.34 12.93
N ILE A 19 40.05 -3.46 13.47
CA ILE A 19 39.49 -4.76 13.85
C ILE A 19 39.15 -5.57 12.59
N TYR A 20 38.69 -4.91 11.52
CA TYR A 20 38.37 -5.54 10.25
C TYR A 20 39.59 -6.17 9.57
N SER A 21 40.73 -5.48 9.55
CA SER A 21 41.99 -6.01 8.98
C SER A 21 42.63 -7.12 9.81
N PHE A 22 42.36 -7.21 11.11
CA PHE A 22 42.89 -8.25 11.99
C PHE A 22 42.04 -9.54 11.99
N LEU A 23 40.75 -9.45 11.67
CA LEU A 23 39.78 -10.56 11.74
C LEU A 23 39.54 -11.28 10.41
N PHE A 24 40.02 -10.73 9.28
CA PHE A 24 39.79 -11.32 7.94
C PHE A 24 40.63 -12.60 7.68
N GLY A 25 41.47 -13.04 8.62
CA GLY A 25 42.23 -14.27 8.51
C GLY A 25 41.50 -15.59 8.82
N ARG A 26 40.25 -15.55 9.31
CA ARG A 26 39.47 -16.78 9.61
C ARG A 26 37.97 -16.62 9.33
N LEU A 27 37.50 -17.25 8.27
CA LEU A 27 36.10 -17.26 7.76
C LEU A 27 35.01 -17.64 8.80
N LYS A 28 35.34 -18.13 9.97
CA LYS A 28 34.36 -18.50 11.01
C LYS A 28 33.74 -17.32 11.78
N TYR A 29 34.29 -16.11 11.68
CA TYR A 29 33.80 -14.94 12.42
C TYR A 29 32.79 -14.08 11.61
N CYS A 30 32.74 -14.23 10.29
CA CYS A 30 31.83 -13.43 9.44
C CYS A 30 30.35 -13.75 9.73
N THR A 31 30.00 -15.03 9.90
CA THR A 31 28.64 -15.46 10.23
C THR A 31 28.17 -14.93 11.60
N TYR A 32 29.06 -14.94 12.61
CA TYR A 32 28.71 -14.44 13.93
C TYR A 32 28.49 -12.93 13.94
N ILE A 33 29.31 -12.16 13.23
CA ILE A 33 29.17 -10.70 13.12
C ILE A 33 27.90 -10.34 12.32
N CYS A 34 27.58 -11.05 11.21
CA CYS A 34 26.33 -10.88 10.49
C CYS A 34 25.10 -11.18 11.36
N THR A 35 25.18 -12.23 12.18
CA THR A 35 24.08 -12.60 13.09
C THR A 35 23.90 -11.54 14.18
N MET A 36 25.01 -11.05 14.77
CA MET A 36 24.98 -9.95 15.74
C MET A 36 24.45 -8.63 15.12
N PHE A 37 24.84 -8.29 13.89
CA PHE A 37 24.31 -7.12 13.19
C PHE A 37 22.82 -7.25 12.88
N ASN A 38 22.36 -8.44 12.51
CA ASN A 38 20.93 -8.70 12.30
C ASN A 38 20.16 -8.67 13.62
N GLN A 39 20.71 -9.19 14.70
CA GLN A 39 20.11 -9.08 16.03
C GLN A 39 20.08 -7.64 16.54
N LEU A 40 21.15 -6.85 16.33
CA LEU A 40 21.16 -5.42 16.68
C LEU A 40 20.21 -4.59 15.81
N LYS A 41 20.07 -4.93 14.53
CA LYS A 41 19.03 -4.34 13.66
C LYS A 41 17.62 -4.70 14.18
N GLN A 42 17.37 -5.95 14.54
CA GLN A 42 16.09 -6.37 15.12
C GLN A 42 15.81 -5.71 16.48
N ILE A 43 16.82 -5.58 17.35
CA ILE A 43 16.65 -4.90 18.65
C ILE A 43 16.36 -3.41 18.47
N ASN A 44 17.02 -2.71 17.54
CA ASN A 44 16.72 -1.31 17.21
C ASN A 44 15.35 -1.13 16.53
N MET A 45 14.88 -2.09 15.77
CA MET A 45 13.56 -2.04 15.14
C MET A 45 12.42 -2.23 16.16
N ASN A 46 12.63 -3.01 17.21
CA ASN A 46 11.62 -3.27 18.25
C ASN A 46 11.42 -2.10 19.24
N THR A 47 12.30 -1.10 19.26
CA THR A 47 12.23 0.02 20.23
C THR A 47 11.52 1.27 19.69
N ILE A 48 11.34 1.41 18.37
CA ILE A 48 10.56 2.51 17.79
C ILE A 48 9.11 2.07 17.66
N LYS A 49 8.26 2.52 18.59
CA LYS A 49 6.81 2.30 18.53
C LYS A 49 6.21 3.04 17.32
N ARG A 50 6.27 2.42 16.14
CA ARG A 50 5.75 3.01 14.90
C ARG A 50 4.22 2.98 14.92
N LYS A 51 3.59 4.04 14.38
CA LYS A 51 2.13 4.10 14.25
C LYS A 51 1.65 3.04 13.26
N PRO A 52 0.45 2.46 13.45
CA PRO A 52 -0.13 1.50 12.53
C PRO A 52 -0.23 2.06 11.11
N LEU A 53 0.07 1.21 10.12
CA LEU A 53 -0.10 1.53 8.70
C LEU A 53 -1.55 1.38 8.26
N LEU A 54 -2.20 0.29 8.71
CA LEU A 54 -3.55 -0.07 8.33
C LEU A 54 -4.60 0.55 9.24
N SER A 55 -5.78 0.83 8.69
CA SER A 55 -6.95 1.33 9.42
C SER A 55 -8.23 0.68 8.91
N THR A 56 -9.23 0.50 9.78
CA THR A 56 -10.53 -0.14 9.46
C THR A 56 -11.70 0.85 9.44
N ASN A 57 -11.57 2.02 10.06
CA ASN A 57 -12.69 2.93 10.31
C ASN A 57 -12.99 3.80 9.07
N ASN A 58 -13.70 3.25 8.10
CA ASN A 58 -14.21 3.99 6.96
C ASN A 58 -15.71 3.68 6.76
N ALA A 59 -16.52 4.69 6.45
CA ALA A 59 -17.95 4.54 6.23
C ALA A 59 -18.31 3.52 5.13
N LYS A 60 -17.47 3.37 4.10
CA LYS A 60 -17.68 2.36 3.04
C LYS A 60 -17.35 0.94 3.52
N THR A 61 -16.31 0.76 4.35
CA THR A 61 -15.94 -0.57 4.86
C THR A 61 -16.93 -1.13 5.87
N ILE A 62 -17.58 -0.26 6.66
CA ILE A 62 -18.66 -0.64 7.60
C ILE A 62 -19.83 -1.34 6.87
N LYS A 63 -20.11 -0.96 5.62
CA LYS A 63 -21.13 -1.64 4.82
C LYS A 63 -20.76 -3.08 4.49
N GLY A 64 -19.48 -3.35 4.23
CA GLY A 64 -18.95 -4.71 4.02
C GLY A 64 -19.03 -5.60 5.26
N GLU A 65 -18.97 -5.03 6.47
CA GLU A 65 -19.09 -5.79 7.73
C GLU A 65 -20.44 -6.52 7.83
N LYS A 66 -21.51 -5.92 7.28
CA LYS A 66 -22.84 -6.55 7.22
C LYS A 66 -22.87 -7.80 6.32
N LEU A 67 -21.91 -7.90 5.40
CA LEU A 67 -21.70 -9.04 4.51
C LEU A 67 -20.64 -10.01 5.04
N GLY A 68 -20.18 -9.85 6.28
CA GLY A 68 -19.17 -10.70 6.92
C GLY A 68 -17.73 -10.36 6.55
N TYR A 69 -17.46 -9.23 5.89
CA TYR A 69 -16.11 -8.82 5.49
C TYR A 69 -15.59 -7.67 6.35
N MET A 70 -14.33 -7.77 6.78
CA MET A 70 -13.62 -6.69 7.46
C MET A 70 -12.47 -6.20 6.58
N THR A 71 -12.58 -4.97 6.08
CA THR A 71 -11.57 -4.39 5.19
C THR A 71 -10.61 -3.47 5.96
N TYR A 72 -9.33 -3.75 5.81
CA TYR A 72 -8.23 -2.91 6.28
C TYR A 72 -7.68 -2.08 5.11
N ILE A 73 -7.47 -0.77 5.33
CA ILE A 73 -7.03 0.14 4.28
C ILE A 73 -5.72 0.83 4.67
N LEU A 74 -4.77 0.87 3.74
CA LEU A 74 -3.58 1.70 3.80
C LEU A 74 -3.85 3.04 3.12
N TYR A 75 -3.81 4.12 3.89
CA TYR A 75 -3.93 5.48 3.38
C TYR A 75 -2.57 6.16 3.38
N MET A 76 -2.11 6.59 2.22
CA MET A 76 -0.89 7.38 2.02
C MET A 76 -1.25 8.79 1.55
N SER A 77 -0.32 9.76 1.62
CA SER A 77 -0.55 11.07 1.02
C SER A 77 -0.58 10.93 -0.51
N PRO A 78 -1.55 11.53 -1.20
CA PRO A 78 -1.61 11.46 -2.64
C PRO A 78 -0.57 12.37 -3.30
N PHE A 79 -0.33 12.15 -4.58
CA PHE A 79 0.56 12.95 -5.41
C PHE A 79 1.95 13.15 -4.80
N ASN A 80 2.46 14.36 -4.91
CA ASN A 80 3.76 14.80 -4.43
C ASN A 80 3.72 15.47 -3.04
N LEU A 81 2.68 15.23 -2.25
CA LEU A 81 2.55 15.75 -0.88
C LEU A 81 3.47 15.00 0.09
N ASN A 82 4.75 14.99 -0.21
CA ASN A 82 5.83 14.41 0.58
C ASN A 82 7.11 15.21 0.37
N SER A 83 8.10 15.09 1.26
CA SER A 83 9.33 15.88 1.22
C SER A 83 10.19 15.68 -0.03
N LYS A 84 10.00 14.56 -0.72
CA LYS A 84 10.75 14.21 -1.94
C LYS A 84 10.06 14.63 -3.23
N GLY A 85 8.85 15.17 -3.18
CA GLY A 85 8.07 15.53 -4.37
C GLY A 85 7.71 14.34 -5.27
N ILE A 86 7.79 13.09 -4.77
CA ILE A 86 7.51 11.87 -5.55
C ILE A 86 6.00 11.66 -5.65
N ASN A 87 5.50 11.56 -6.88
CA ASN A 87 4.08 11.31 -7.11
C ASN A 87 3.73 9.83 -6.90
N VAL A 88 2.96 9.52 -5.84
CA VAL A 88 2.47 8.17 -5.54
C VAL A 88 1.15 7.83 -6.25
N CYS A 89 0.63 8.74 -7.07
CA CYS A 89 -0.55 8.59 -7.94
C CYS A 89 -0.18 8.95 -9.38
N SER A 90 0.81 8.29 -9.96
CA SER A 90 1.47 8.67 -11.22
C SER A 90 0.55 8.76 -12.45
N HIS A 91 -0.64 8.12 -12.40
CA HIS A 91 -1.65 8.13 -13.47
C HIS A 91 -2.87 8.99 -13.13
N ALA A 92 -2.81 9.80 -12.08
CA ALA A 92 -3.88 10.73 -11.77
C ALA A 92 -3.95 11.85 -12.81
N SER A 93 -5.16 12.11 -13.32
CA SER A 93 -5.44 13.27 -14.16
C SER A 93 -5.47 14.57 -13.34
N LYS A 94 -5.51 15.72 -14.02
CA LYS A 94 -5.64 17.01 -13.35
C LYS A 94 -6.93 17.08 -12.53
N GLY A 95 -8.08 16.67 -13.09
CA GLY A 95 -9.35 16.65 -12.38
C GLY A 95 -9.32 15.71 -11.16
N CYS A 96 -8.68 14.53 -11.27
CA CYS A 96 -8.48 13.65 -10.14
C CYS A 96 -7.61 14.29 -9.05
N ALA A 97 -6.60 15.08 -9.42
CA ALA A 97 -5.74 15.79 -8.49
C ALA A 97 -6.50 16.90 -7.75
N ASP A 98 -7.24 17.71 -8.50
CA ASP A 98 -7.98 18.87 -7.99
C ASP A 98 -9.15 18.42 -7.07
N ALA A 99 -9.85 17.34 -7.42
CA ALA A 99 -10.96 16.75 -6.66
C ALA A 99 -10.53 15.62 -5.70
N CYS A 100 -9.26 15.57 -5.32
CA CYS A 100 -8.75 14.45 -4.54
C CYS A 100 -9.49 14.26 -3.22
N LEU A 101 -9.95 13.03 -2.96
CA LEU A 101 -10.63 12.62 -1.72
C LEU A 101 -9.85 12.94 -0.43
N VAL A 102 -8.55 13.22 -0.54
CA VAL A 102 -7.72 13.66 0.60
C VAL A 102 -8.07 15.06 1.08
N GLY A 103 -8.53 15.93 0.17
CA GLY A 103 -9.05 17.26 0.51
C GLY A 103 -10.51 17.24 1.01
N SER A 104 -11.18 16.08 1.00
CA SER A 104 -12.57 15.92 1.41
C SER A 104 -12.72 15.08 2.67
N GLY A 105 -13.86 15.18 3.35
CA GLY A 105 -14.17 14.43 4.58
C GLY A 105 -13.14 14.64 5.69
N PHE A 106 -12.89 13.60 6.49
CA PHE A 106 -11.96 13.68 7.63
C PHE A 106 -10.52 14.05 7.23
N GLY A 107 -10.08 13.69 6.02
CA GLY A 107 -8.75 14.02 5.52
C GLY A 107 -8.54 15.52 5.30
N GLY A 108 -9.57 16.22 4.83
CA GLY A 108 -9.55 17.67 4.65
C GLY A 108 -9.80 18.45 5.94
N MET A 109 -10.52 17.84 6.92
CA MET A 109 -10.88 18.50 8.18
C MET A 109 -9.79 18.44 9.24
N TYR A 110 -8.96 17.38 9.26
CA TYR A 110 -7.99 17.15 10.33
C TYR A 110 -6.55 17.11 9.82
N THR A 111 -5.76 18.10 10.17
CA THR A 111 -4.33 18.17 9.86
C THR A 111 -3.54 16.95 10.37
N SER A 112 -3.94 16.37 11.50
CA SER A 112 -3.33 15.17 12.07
C SER A 112 -3.53 13.91 11.19
N VAL A 113 -4.67 13.79 10.50
CA VAL A 113 -4.95 12.71 9.56
C VAL A 113 -4.05 12.84 8.33
N MET A 114 -3.96 14.07 7.78
CA MET A 114 -3.06 14.34 6.64
C MET A 114 -1.60 14.09 7.03
N GLN A 115 -1.15 14.59 8.17
CA GLN A 115 0.22 14.35 8.65
C GLN A 115 0.51 12.86 8.83
N GLY A 116 -0.47 12.09 9.31
CA GLY A 116 -0.36 10.63 9.40
C GLY A 116 -0.16 9.96 8.03
N ARG A 117 -0.85 10.43 6.99
CA ARG A 117 -0.67 9.95 5.61
C ARG A 117 0.69 10.34 5.04
N VAL A 118 1.12 11.59 5.23
CA VAL A 118 2.46 12.07 4.86
C VAL A 118 3.53 11.22 5.51
N ASN A 119 3.46 10.99 6.82
CA ASN A 119 4.45 10.18 7.55
C ASN A 119 4.55 8.74 7.02
N LYS A 120 3.42 8.11 6.65
CA LYS A 120 3.42 6.79 6.03
C LYS A 120 4.09 6.80 4.65
N THR A 121 3.83 7.84 3.87
CA THR A 121 4.44 8.02 2.54
C THR A 121 5.95 8.23 2.65
N GLU A 122 6.40 9.12 3.55
CA GLU A 122 7.81 9.33 3.84
C GLU A 122 8.49 8.03 4.27
N TYR A 123 7.86 7.27 5.15
CA TYR A 123 8.37 5.99 5.60
C TYR A 123 8.53 5.00 4.45
N PHE A 124 7.53 4.88 3.57
CA PHE A 124 7.61 4.06 2.37
C PHE A 124 8.74 4.49 1.42
N LEU A 125 8.93 5.80 1.23
CA LEU A 125 9.92 6.35 0.31
C LEU A 125 11.36 6.30 0.85
N THR A 126 11.53 6.30 2.17
CA THR A 126 12.85 6.32 2.82
C THR A 126 13.32 4.94 3.31
N SER A 127 12.39 4.07 3.69
CA SER A 127 12.66 2.79 4.34
C SER A 127 11.67 1.73 3.87
N ARG A 128 11.67 1.48 2.54
CA ARG A 128 10.65 0.62 1.90
C ARG A 128 10.63 -0.79 2.45
N VAL A 129 11.78 -1.39 2.70
CA VAL A 129 11.88 -2.76 3.22
C VAL A 129 11.23 -2.85 4.60
N GLU A 130 11.59 -1.94 5.49
CA GLU A 130 11.03 -1.88 6.84
C GLU A 130 9.52 -1.58 6.82
N PHE A 131 9.07 -0.72 5.88
CA PHE A 131 7.65 -0.46 5.67
C PHE A 131 6.89 -1.73 5.26
N LEU A 132 7.41 -2.47 4.29
CA LEU A 132 6.79 -3.71 3.81
C LEU A 132 6.81 -4.81 4.88
N ASN A 133 7.87 -4.89 5.68
CA ASN A 133 7.97 -5.82 6.81
C ASN A 133 6.93 -5.49 7.90
N GLN A 134 6.73 -4.19 8.21
CA GLN A 134 5.67 -3.76 9.12
C GLN A 134 4.30 -4.07 8.55
N LEU A 135 4.07 -3.78 7.26
CA LEU A 135 2.81 -4.07 6.57
C LEU A 135 2.48 -5.57 6.62
N HIS A 136 3.46 -6.44 6.34
CA HIS A 136 3.32 -7.89 6.47
C HIS A 136 2.88 -8.29 7.89
N SER A 137 3.58 -7.80 8.92
CA SER A 137 3.24 -8.11 10.31
C SER A 137 1.84 -7.60 10.71
N GLU A 138 1.41 -6.45 10.20
CA GLU A 138 0.07 -5.92 10.47
C GLU A 138 -1.02 -6.75 9.78
N ILE A 139 -0.80 -7.21 8.54
CA ILE A 139 -1.71 -8.12 7.82
C ILE A 139 -1.84 -9.43 8.59
N GLU A 140 -0.72 -10.07 8.96
CA GLU A 140 -0.70 -11.30 9.73
C GLU A 140 -1.52 -11.18 11.04
N LYS A 141 -1.29 -10.11 11.80
CA LYS A 141 -2.04 -9.83 13.04
C LYS A 141 -3.53 -9.58 12.79
N ALA A 142 -3.87 -8.87 11.70
CA ALA A 142 -5.27 -8.59 11.35
C ALA A 142 -6.01 -9.89 11.00
N VAL A 143 -5.39 -10.76 10.20
CA VAL A 143 -5.95 -12.07 9.84
C VAL A 143 -6.13 -12.95 11.09
N ALA A 144 -5.09 -13.09 11.91
CA ALA A 144 -5.15 -13.88 13.13
C ALA A 144 -6.22 -13.39 14.12
N LYS A 145 -6.33 -12.07 14.30
CA LYS A 145 -7.31 -11.44 15.22
C LYS A 145 -8.77 -11.69 14.82
N ASN A 146 -9.03 -11.82 13.53
CA ASN A 146 -10.40 -11.88 12.98
C ASN A 146 -10.77 -13.27 12.42
N LYS A 147 -9.92 -14.28 12.58
CA LYS A 147 -10.07 -15.62 11.99
C LYS A 147 -11.48 -16.21 12.13
N ASP A 148 -12.11 -16.03 13.31
CA ASP A 148 -13.42 -16.60 13.62
C ASP A 148 -14.56 -15.55 13.61
N LYS A 149 -14.30 -14.33 13.14
CA LYS A 149 -15.23 -13.20 13.22
C LYS A 149 -15.68 -12.67 11.86
N ALA A 150 -14.76 -12.55 10.91
CA ALA A 150 -15.02 -12.01 9.60
C ALA A 150 -13.93 -12.44 8.60
N ILE A 151 -14.28 -12.44 7.32
CA ILE A 151 -13.32 -12.58 6.23
C ILE A 151 -12.55 -11.25 6.11
N VAL A 152 -11.24 -11.31 6.36
CA VAL A 152 -10.40 -10.12 6.31
C VAL A 152 -9.95 -9.85 4.89
N THR A 153 -10.10 -8.61 4.45
CA THR A 153 -9.68 -8.14 3.13
C THR A 153 -8.85 -6.86 3.24
N PHE A 154 -8.06 -6.55 2.22
CA PHE A 154 -7.15 -5.40 2.28
C PHE A 154 -7.22 -4.53 1.02
N ARG A 155 -7.14 -3.21 1.24
CA ARG A 155 -6.90 -2.20 0.21
C ARG A 155 -5.60 -1.49 0.51
N LEU A 156 -4.58 -1.67 -0.33
CA LEU A 156 -3.26 -1.07 -0.11
C LEU A 156 -3.12 0.31 -0.77
N ASN A 157 -4.05 0.66 -1.64
CA ASN A 157 -4.09 1.93 -2.35
C ASN A 157 -5.35 2.74 -2.00
N GLY A 158 -5.60 3.00 -0.71
CA GLY A 158 -6.74 3.81 -0.28
C GLY A 158 -6.72 5.24 -0.82
N THR A 159 -5.54 5.83 -0.95
CA THR A 159 -5.32 7.19 -1.51
C THR A 159 -4.01 7.30 -2.30
N SER A 160 -3.53 6.20 -2.87
CA SER A 160 -2.37 6.09 -3.74
C SER A 160 -2.69 5.18 -4.94
N ASP A 161 -1.76 5.04 -5.88
CA ASP A 161 -1.83 4.07 -6.99
C ASP A 161 -0.45 3.44 -7.21
N LEU A 162 0.05 2.79 -6.14
CA LEU A 162 1.35 2.14 -6.12
C LEU A 162 1.24 0.67 -6.55
N PRO A 163 2.16 0.18 -7.37
CA PRO A 163 2.16 -1.22 -7.81
C PRO A 163 2.78 -2.13 -6.75
N PHE A 164 2.05 -2.43 -5.67
CA PHE A 164 2.53 -3.29 -4.58
C PHE A 164 2.92 -4.70 -5.05
N GLU A 165 2.38 -5.17 -6.17
CA GLU A 165 2.76 -6.42 -6.83
C GLU A 165 4.22 -6.45 -7.32
N LYS A 166 4.87 -5.29 -7.41
CA LYS A 166 6.28 -5.19 -7.83
C LYS A 166 7.27 -5.13 -6.66
N TYR A 167 6.79 -4.89 -5.43
CA TYR A 167 7.67 -4.70 -4.28
C TYR A 167 7.82 -6.01 -3.51
N LYS A 168 9.07 -6.44 -3.33
CA LYS A 168 9.39 -7.65 -2.58
C LYS A 168 9.36 -7.35 -1.06
N VAL A 169 8.79 -8.29 -0.30
CA VAL A 169 8.78 -8.25 1.15
C VAL A 169 10.05 -8.94 1.64
N PHE A 170 10.74 -8.37 2.62
CA PHE A 170 12.05 -8.77 3.12
C PHE A 170 13.18 -8.68 2.08
N ASP A 171 14.41 -8.38 2.53
CA ASP A 171 15.58 -8.14 1.67
C ASP A 171 15.94 -9.33 0.75
N ASN A 172 15.75 -10.56 1.23
CA ASN A 172 16.16 -11.79 0.55
C ASN A 172 14.97 -12.60 -0.03
N ASN A 173 13.77 -12.00 -0.12
CA ASN A 173 12.59 -12.69 -0.60
C ASN A 173 12.31 -12.34 -2.08
N THR A 174 11.77 -13.31 -2.82
CA THR A 174 11.30 -13.11 -4.19
C THR A 174 9.82 -12.76 -4.26
N LYS A 175 9.07 -12.93 -3.15
CA LYS A 175 7.61 -12.75 -3.08
C LYS A 175 7.22 -11.32 -2.75
N ASN A 176 6.14 -10.84 -3.38
CA ASN A 176 5.46 -9.62 -3.00
C ASN A 176 4.44 -9.88 -1.88
N ILE A 177 3.77 -8.82 -1.41
CA ILE A 177 2.83 -8.91 -0.27
C ILE A 177 1.62 -9.82 -0.57
N PHE A 178 1.14 -9.87 -1.80
CA PHE A 178 0.01 -10.72 -2.21
C PHE A 178 0.40 -12.20 -2.21
N GLU A 179 1.59 -12.50 -2.72
CA GLU A 179 2.16 -13.86 -2.77
C GLU A 179 2.54 -14.39 -1.38
N MET A 180 2.73 -13.50 -0.39
CA MET A 180 2.95 -13.87 1.00
C MET A 180 1.67 -14.33 1.71
N PHE A 181 0.49 -13.89 1.24
CA PHE A 181 -0.82 -14.18 1.82
C PHE A 181 -1.78 -14.70 0.75
N PRO A 182 -1.56 -15.89 0.17
CA PRO A 182 -2.31 -16.38 -0.98
C PRO A 182 -3.81 -16.60 -0.69
N ASP A 183 -4.16 -16.86 0.56
CA ASP A 183 -5.56 -17.09 0.99
C ASP A 183 -6.28 -15.81 1.43
N VAL A 184 -5.64 -14.64 1.31
CA VAL A 184 -6.19 -13.35 1.71
C VAL A 184 -6.57 -12.54 0.48
N GLN A 185 -7.79 -12.02 0.45
CA GLN A 185 -8.26 -11.17 -0.65
C GLN A 185 -7.74 -9.75 -0.53
N PHE A 186 -7.12 -9.27 -1.60
CA PHE A 186 -6.72 -7.87 -1.79
C PHE A 186 -7.50 -7.27 -2.96
N TYR A 187 -7.81 -5.98 -2.89
CA TYR A 187 -8.45 -5.27 -3.98
C TYR A 187 -8.16 -3.78 -3.93
N ASP A 188 -8.07 -3.15 -5.09
CA ASP A 188 -7.78 -1.72 -5.20
C ASP A 188 -8.42 -1.13 -6.45
N TYR A 189 -8.42 0.21 -6.53
CA TYR A 189 -8.68 0.96 -7.74
C TYR A 189 -7.36 1.44 -8.35
N THR A 190 -7.30 1.49 -9.68
CA THR A 190 -6.12 2.02 -10.39
C THR A 190 -6.52 2.83 -11.60
N LYS A 191 -5.76 3.88 -11.92
CA LYS A 191 -5.83 4.59 -13.20
C LYS A 191 -4.75 4.14 -14.19
N ASN A 192 -3.90 3.20 -13.77
CA ASN A 192 -2.86 2.63 -14.61
C ASN A 192 -3.39 1.41 -15.39
N TYR A 193 -3.84 1.64 -16.63
CA TYR A 193 -4.38 0.58 -17.48
C TYR A 193 -3.35 -0.50 -17.83
N LEU A 194 -2.03 -0.19 -17.84
CA LEU A 194 -0.96 -1.15 -18.13
C LEU A 194 -0.85 -2.28 -17.09
N ARG A 195 -1.48 -2.14 -15.94
CA ARG A 195 -1.53 -3.20 -14.93
C ARG A 195 -2.41 -4.37 -15.37
N PHE A 196 -3.41 -4.11 -16.22
CA PHE A 196 -4.32 -5.12 -16.79
C PHE A 196 -3.71 -5.93 -17.94
N ASP A 197 -2.54 -5.53 -18.43
CA ASP A 197 -1.78 -6.29 -19.43
C ASP A 197 -0.78 -7.28 -18.79
N LYS A 198 -0.79 -7.37 -17.45
CA LYS A 198 0.11 -8.24 -16.66
C LYS A 198 -0.67 -9.32 -15.94
N VAL A 199 -0.01 -10.44 -15.72
CA VAL A 199 -0.53 -11.45 -14.79
C VAL A 199 -0.39 -10.92 -13.37
N LEU A 200 -1.52 -10.70 -12.72
CA LEU A 200 -1.61 -10.31 -11.31
C LEU A 200 -1.76 -11.56 -10.44
N PRO A 201 -1.39 -11.50 -9.16
CA PRO A 201 -1.71 -12.56 -8.20
C PRO A 201 -3.23 -12.83 -8.17
N SER A 202 -3.63 -14.09 -8.11
CA SER A 202 -5.04 -14.51 -8.20
C SER A 202 -5.92 -13.93 -7.08
N ASN A 203 -5.32 -13.60 -5.95
CA ASN A 203 -5.96 -12.98 -4.79
C ASN A 203 -5.91 -11.44 -4.80
N TYR A 204 -5.57 -10.81 -5.93
CA TYR A 204 -5.54 -9.36 -6.07
C TYR A 204 -6.48 -8.88 -7.18
N HIS A 205 -7.60 -8.29 -6.79
CA HIS A 205 -8.59 -7.73 -7.70
C HIS A 205 -8.34 -6.24 -7.96
N LEU A 206 -8.31 -5.83 -9.23
CA LEU A 206 -8.22 -4.42 -9.63
C LEU A 206 -9.46 -3.97 -10.37
N THR A 207 -9.99 -2.82 -9.96
CA THR A 207 -11.02 -2.07 -10.67
C THR A 207 -10.38 -0.85 -11.32
N PHE A 208 -10.58 -0.68 -12.65
CA PHE A 208 -10.06 0.50 -13.32
C PHE A 208 -10.89 1.73 -12.96
N SER A 209 -10.23 2.85 -12.64
CA SER A 209 -10.93 4.09 -12.30
C SER A 209 -10.92 5.04 -13.50
N ARG A 210 -12.10 5.29 -14.07
CA ARG A 210 -12.30 6.25 -15.16
C ARG A 210 -12.00 7.67 -14.67
N SER A 211 -11.45 8.49 -15.55
CA SER A 211 -11.27 9.93 -15.39
C SER A 211 -11.62 10.66 -16.69
N GLU A 212 -11.57 11.98 -16.67
CA GLU A 212 -11.86 12.82 -17.84
C GLU A 212 -10.92 12.59 -19.03
N THR A 213 -9.77 11.95 -18.82
CA THR A 213 -8.73 11.77 -19.86
C THR A 213 -8.54 10.32 -20.31
N ASN A 214 -9.22 9.33 -19.70
CA ASN A 214 -8.95 7.91 -19.95
C ASN A 214 -10.17 7.09 -20.41
N GLU A 215 -11.23 7.73 -20.90
CA GLU A 215 -12.48 7.08 -21.34
C GLU A 215 -12.24 5.93 -22.34
N VAL A 216 -11.40 6.16 -23.37
CA VAL A 216 -11.10 5.14 -24.39
C VAL A 216 -10.51 3.88 -23.75
N LYS A 217 -9.62 4.03 -22.78
CA LYS A 217 -9.02 2.92 -22.06
C LYS A 217 -10.01 2.23 -21.12
N ALA A 218 -10.91 2.99 -20.50
CA ALA A 218 -11.99 2.43 -19.69
C ALA A 218 -12.89 1.51 -20.53
N MET A 219 -13.32 1.97 -21.71
CA MET A 219 -14.16 1.19 -22.63
C MET A 219 -13.43 -0.03 -23.20
N GLU A 220 -12.12 0.06 -23.48
CA GLU A 220 -11.28 -1.06 -23.89
C GLU A 220 -11.24 -2.14 -22.80
N LEU A 221 -11.04 -1.75 -21.54
CA LEU A 221 -10.99 -2.69 -20.41
C LEU A 221 -12.36 -3.37 -20.17
N LEU A 222 -13.47 -2.64 -20.29
CA LEU A 222 -14.81 -3.24 -20.22
C LEU A 222 -15.02 -4.30 -21.31
N LYS A 223 -14.57 -4.04 -22.55
CA LYS A 223 -14.62 -5.05 -23.65
C LYS A 223 -13.79 -6.30 -23.33
N ARG A 224 -12.72 -6.16 -22.53
CA ARG A 224 -11.88 -7.27 -22.07
C ARG A 224 -12.46 -7.97 -20.83
N GLY A 225 -13.62 -7.54 -20.31
CA GLY A 225 -14.30 -8.13 -19.16
C GLY A 225 -13.82 -7.59 -17.79
N TYR A 226 -13.04 -6.52 -17.76
CA TYR A 226 -12.65 -5.89 -16.50
C TYR A 226 -13.70 -4.90 -16.02
N ASN A 227 -13.79 -4.73 -14.70
CA ASN A 227 -14.69 -3.76 -14.07
C ASN A 227 -14.09 -2.36 -14.08
N VAL A 228 -14.95 -1.36 -14.32
CA VAL A 228 -14.54 0.05 -14.37
C VAL A 228 -15.40 0.88 -13.41
N ALA A 229 -14.75 1.60 -12.51
CA ALA A 229 -15.42 2.59 -11.67
C ALA A 229 -15.60 3.91 -12.41
N MET A 230 -16.82 4.44 -12.40
CA MET A 230 -17.19 5.70 -13.03
C MET A 230 -18.05 6.53 -12.07
N VAL A 231 -17.91 7.85 -12.12
CA VAL A 231 -18.76 8.78 -11.36
C VAL A 231 -19.85 9.31 -12.28
N PHE A 232 -21.10 9.31 -11.80
CA PHE A 232 -22.26 9.82 -12.49
C PHE A 232 -22.99 10.83 -11.60
N ASP A 233 -23.56 11.87 -12.20
CA ASP A 233 -24.45 12.80 -11.48
C ASP A 233 -25.76 12.11 -11.06
N LYS A 234 -26.26 11.23 -11.93
CA LYS A 234 -27.40 10.34 -11.66
C LYS A 234 -27.05 8.95 -12.18
N LEU A 235 -27.15 7.96 -11.32
CA LEU A 235 -26.81 6.58 -11.64
C LEU A 235 -27.73 6.03 -12.73
N PRO A 236 -27.23 5.70 -13.93
CA PRO A 236 -28.02 5.04 -14.97
C PRO A 236 -28.07 3.53 -14.74
N SER A 237 -28.97 2.82 -15.38
CA SER A 237 -28.95 1.34 -15.39
C SER A 237 -27.90 0.77 -16.34
N THR A 238 -27.59 1.51 -17.42
CA THR A 238 -26.60 1.12 -18.43
C THR A 238 -25.83 2.34 -18.92
N TYR A 239 -24.59 2.14 -19.36
CA TYR A 239 -23.77 3.15 -20.03
C TYR A 239 -22.99 2.52 -21.18
N ASN A 240 -23.14 3.05 -22.39
CA ASN A 240 -22.53 2.50 -23.62
C ASN A 240 -22.75 0.98 -23.81
N GLY A 241 -23.92 0.47 -23.41
CA GLY A 241 -24.30 -0.95 -23.54
C GLY A 241 -23.79 -1.84 -22.40
N TYR A 242 -23.07 -1.31 -21.42
CA TYR A 242 -22.63 -2.03 -20.23
C TYR A 242 -23.57 -1.79 -19.05
N GLU A 243 -23.77 -2.83 -18.24
CA GLU A 243 -24.52 -2.75 -16.97
C GLU A 243 -23.81 -1.82 -15.99
N VAL A 244 -24.59 -0.98 -15.32
CA VAL A 244 -24.08 -0.11 -14.24
C VAL A 244 -24.64 -0.62 -12.91
N ILE A 245 -23.76 -1.00 -12.01
CA ILE A 245 -24.11 -1.40 -10.63
C ILE A 245 -23.89 -0.25 -9.66
N ASN A 246 -24.67 -0.20 -8.58
CA ASN A 246 -24.51 0.81 -7.53
C ASN A 246 -23.34 0.45 -6.59
N ALA A 247 -22.19 1.08 -6.81
CA ALA A 247 -20.99 0.88 -6.01
C ALA A 247 -21.04 1.54 -4.61
N ASP A 248 -22.12 2.27 -4.30
CA ASP A 248 -22.33 2.82 -2.96
C ASP A 248 -22.95 1.81 -2.00
N ASN A 249 -23.45 0.66 -2.48
CA ASN A 249 -23.98 -0.38 -1.62
C ASN A 249 -22.92 -0.98 -0.70
N ASP A 250 -21.74 -1.24 -1.23
CA ASP A 250 -20.54 -1.69 -0.51
C ASP A 250 -19.27 -1.32 -1.30
N ASP A 251 -18.09 -1.71 -0.78
CA ASP A 251 -16.79 -1.47 -1.44
C ASP A 251 -16.11 -2.78 -1.90
N LEU A 252 -16.80 -3.93 -1.85
CA LEU A 252 -16.23 -5.26 -2.07
C LEU A 252 -16.17 -5.61 -3.58
N ARG A 253 -15.41 -4.83 -4.35
CA ARG A 253 -15.38 -4.92 -5.82
C ARG A 253 -14.98 -6.28 -6.39
N PHE A 254 -14.33 -7.13 -5.62
CA PHE A 254 -13.97 -8.49 -6.01
C PHE A 254 -15.17 -9.47 -6.00
N LEU A 255 -16.31 -9.06 -5.43
CA LEU A 255 -17.58 -9.80 -5.46
C LEU A 255 -18.46 -9.40 -6.65
N ASP A 256 -18.14 -8.30 -7.33
CA ASP A 256 -18.92 -7.81 -8.45
C ASP A 256 -18.82 -8.76 -9.65
N LYS A 257 -19.90 -8.84 -10.42
CA LYS A 257 -19.89 -9.47 -11.74
C LYS A 257 -18.82 -8.84 -12.62
N GLN A 258 -18.19 -9.63 -13.48
CA GLN A 258 -17.17 -9.13 -14.41
C GLN A 258 -17.76 -8.34 -15.57
N GLY A 259 -17.03 -7.34 -16.05
CA GLY A 259 -17.40 -6.53 -17.20
C GLY A 259 -18.51 -5.53 -16.93
N VAL A 260 -18.67 -5.07 -15.69
CA VAL A 260 -19.66 -4.06 -15.29
C VAL A 260 -19.01 -2.74 -14.94
N ILE A 261 -19.82 -1.70 -14.97
CA ILE A 261 -19.48 -0.36 -14.50
C ILE A 261 -19.92 -0.22 -13.05
N CYS A 262 -18.98 0.13 -12.16
CA CYS A 262 -19.23 0.43 -10.76
C CYS A 262 -19.47 1.94 -10.63
N GLY A 263 -20.76 2.36 -10.58
CA GLY A 263 -21.18 3.76 -10.58
C GLY A 263 -21.47 4.32 -9.21
#